data_86da62666c9b82d8704a8c24078808fe
#
_entry.id   86da62666c9b82d8704a8c24078808fe
#
_cell.length_a   1.000
_cell.length_b   1.000
_cell.length_c   1.000
_cell.angle_alpha   90.00
_cell.angle_beta   90.00
_cell.angle_gamma   90.00
#
_symmetry.space_group_name_H-M   'P 1'
#
loop_
_entity.id
_entity.type
_entity.pdbx_description
1 polymer ?
#
loop_
_entity_poly.entity_id
_entity_poly.type
_entity_poly.pdbx_seq_one_letter_code
_entity_poly.pdbx_strand_id
1 'polypeptide(L)'
;MLATHLARAQRPGEVICLDRSKAALAIAKARADVRQLTNIRFIEGSLLDLPALELGLFDYIDCCGVLHHLPDPDSTLSALEAMLAPGGGMGLMVYAPYGRTGVYMVQDALGSLAPVTDTPEARLDMARRIMRTLPATAWLRQNGNFGDHLSGGDAGLYDLLLNPRDRSYTITAFMALLSRAGLEPTCLMEPARYNPALFLPDPKLRAKLAELPPLEQAAIAEELTGNMATHVAYVVRKGAAPTRPDPLDYASIPIMREIPGVELAKQMRPDNTLPFAFGTLLVPIALPPQIRGILPLIDGERTVGDLAQALETRGVGEEKFRQVWRESFDTLESLNRVLLRSPA
;
A
#
# COMPACT_ATOMS: atom_id res chain seq x y z
N MET A 1 0.29 -6.44 13.33
CA MET A 1 -0.12 -7.35 12.24
C MET A 1 0.93 -8.44 12.01
N LEU A 2 2.20 -8.09 11.69
CA LEU A 2 3.29 -9.06 11.45
C LEU A 2 3.50 -10.06 12.60
N ALA A 3 3.63 -9.58 13.85
CA ALA A 3 3.80 -10.44 15.03
C ALA A 3 2.65 -11.47 15.19
N THR A 4 1.41 -11.06 14.92
CA THR A 4 0.24 -11.96 14.93
C THR A 4 0.35 -13.00 13.82
N HIS A 5 0.83 -12.61 12.64
CA HIS A 5 1.01 -13.54 11.53
C HIS A 5 2.07 -14.60 11.85
N LEU A 6 3.24 -14.18 12.34
CA LEU A 6 4.31 -15.10 12.74
C LEU A 6 3.85 -16.08 13.83
N ALA A 7 3.17 -15.58 14.86
CA ALA A 7 2.65 -16.41 15.94
C ALA A 7 1.61 -17.44 15.43
N ARG A 8 0.67 -17.03 14.57
CA ARG A 8 -0.34 -17.94 14.00
C ARG A 8 0.25 -18.97 13.06
N ALA A 9 1.25 -18.58 12.29
CA ALA A 9 1.95 -19.48 11.37
C ALA A 9 2.95 -20.40 12.08
N GLN A 10 3.11 -20.28 13.41
CA GLN A 10 4.10 -20.98 14.22
C GLN A 10 5.53 -20.85 13.66
N ARG A 11 5.82 -19.69 13.03
CA ARG A 11 7.15 -19.39 12.50
C ARG A 11 7.97 -18.65 13.55
N PRO A 12 9.24 -19.04 13.74
CA PRO A 12 10.14 -18.28 14.62
C PRO A 12 10.33 -16.88 14.05
N GLY A 13 10.41 -15.89 14.91
CA GLY A 13 10.69 -14.52 14.53
C GLY A 13 10.37 -13.54 15.66
N GLU A 14 11.27 -12.59 15.87
CA GLU A 14 11.07 -11.47 16.77
C GLU A 14 10.63 -10.24 15.97
N VAL A 15 9.72 -9.48 16.51
CA VAL A 15 9.32 -8.17 15.96
C VAL A 15 9.79 -7.07 16.91
N ILE A 16 10.55 -6.12 16.39
CA ILE A 16 10.92 -4.91 17.14
C ILE A 16 9.93 -3.81 16.80
N CYS A 17 9.29 -3.27 17.83
CA CYS A 17 8.41 -2.10 17.74
C CYS A 17 9.16 -0.89 18.31
N LEU A 18 9.66 -0.02 17.43
CA LEU A 18 10.38 1.19 17.78
C LEU A 18 9.46 2.41 17.60
N ASP A 19 9.32 3.22 18.63
CA ASP A 19 8.58 4.48 18.58
C ASP A 19 9.16 5.48 19.59
N ARG A 20 9.06 6.77 19.28
CA ARG A 20 9.47 7.84 20.19
C ARG A 20 8.45 8.10 21.31
N SER A 21 7.20 7.69 21.10
CA SER A 21 6.09 7.95 21.98
C SER A 21 5.89 6.79 22.97
N LYS A 22 6.21 7.03 24.24
CA LYS A 22 5.87 6.09 25.33
C LYS A 22 4.39 5.72 25.36
N ALA A 23 3.51 6.69 25.07
CA ALA A 23 2.07 6.47 25.05
C ALA A 23 1.67 5.52 23.89
N ALA A 24 2.24 5.71 22.68
CA ALA A 24 2.00 4.82 21.55
C ALA A 24 2.51 3.40 21.84
N LEU A 25 3.71 3.26 22.42
CA LEU A 25 4.26 1.97 22.84
C LEU A 25 3.40 1.29 23.90
N ALA A 26 2.88 2.04 24.89
CA ALA A 26 1.98 1.49 25.90
C ALA A 26 0.68 0.94 25.30
N ILE A 27 0.09 1.65 24.33
CA ILE A 27 -1.08 1.18 23.59
C ILE A 27 -0.75 -0.05 22.76
N ALA A 28 0.39 -0.04 22.06
CA ALA A 28 0.83 -1.18 21.26
C ALA A 28 1.06 -2.42 22.12
N LYS A 29 1.68 -2.26 23.32
CA LYS A 29 1.89 -3.32 24.28
C LYS A 29 0.57 -3.87 24.81
N ALA A 30 -0.36 -3.02 25.23
CA ALA A 30 -1.68 -3.46 25.68
C ALA A 30 -2.43 -4.27 24.60
N ARG A 31 -2.32 -3.86 23.33
CA ARG A 31 -2.89 -4.60 22.20
C ARG A 31 -2.20 -5.95 21.94
N ALA A 32 -0.91 -6.05 22.20
CA ALA A 32 -0.15 -7.30 22.12
C ALA A 32 -0.55 -8.25 23.26
N ASP A 33 -0.66 -7.74 24.48
CA ASP A 33 -1.06 -8.50 25.68
C ASP A 33 -2.45 -9.14 25.49
N VAL A 34 -3.44 -8.35 25.02
CA VAL A 34 -4.79 -8.87 24.69
C VAL A 34 -4.76 -10.00 23.67
N ARG A 35 -3.78 -10.01 22.76
CA ARG A 35 -3.58 -11.05 21.72
C ARG A 35 -2.61 -12.14 22.13
N GLN A 36 -2.10 -12.09 23.35
CA GLN A 36 -1.11 -13.02 23.90
C GLN A 36 0.15 -13.16 23.01
N LEU A 37 0.61 -12.04 22.42
CA LEU A 37 1.80 -12.02 21.58
C LEU A 37 3.03 -11.81 22.46
N THR A 38 3.93 -12.79 22.46
CA THR A 38 5.18 -12.79 23.25
C THR A 38 6.43 -12.51 22.39
N ASN A 39 6.26 -12.39 21.09
CA ASN A 39 7.33 -12.23 20.10
C ASN A 39 7.57 -10.77 19.70
N ILE A 40 7.26 -9.81 20.58
CA ILE A 40 7.46 -8.38 20.31
C ILE A 40 8.36 -7.78 21.41
N ARG A 41 9.41 -7.09 20.97
CA ARG A 41 10.25 -6.23 21.81
C ARG A 41 9.91 -4.78 21.53
N PHE A 42 9.54 -4.03 22.58
CA PHE A 42 9.18 -2.61 22.48
C PHE A 42 10.39 -1.76 22.89
N ILE A 43 10.76 -0.81 22.05
CA ILE A 43 11.91 0.08 22.25
C ILE A 43 11.44 1.52 22.08
N GLU A 44 11.70 2.35 23.09
CA GLU A 44 11.57 3.81 22.98
C GLU A 44 12.82 4.37 22.32
N GLY A 45 12.67 5.04 21.18
CA GLY A 45 13.80 5.61 20.45
C GLY A 45 13.38 6.26 19.14
N SER A 46 14.33 6.92 18.52
CA SER A 46 14.17 7.56 17.22
C SER A 46 14.74 6.68 16.10
N LEU A 47 14.13 6.70 14.93
CA LEU A 47 14.73 6.12 13.73
C LEU A 47 16.08 6.78 13.36
N LEU A 48 16.32 8.01 13.81
CA LEU A 48 17.60 8.70 13.63
C LEU A 48 18.72 8.09 14.51
N ASP A 49 18.35 7.38 15.57
CA ASP A 49 19.30 6.75 16.51
C ASP A 49 19.57 5.28 16.17
N LEU A 50 18.96 4.75 15.11
CA LEU A 50 19.05 3.33 14.70
C LEU A 50 20.49 2.77 14.72
N PRO A 51 21.50 3.45 14.18
CA PRO A 51 22.86 2.94 14.19
C PRO A 51 23.43 2.72 15.60
N ALA A 52 22.98 3.49 16.58
CA ALA A 52 23.42 3.41 17.97
C ALA A 52 22.66 2.37 18.80
N LEU A 53 21.54 1.84 18.30
CA LEU A 53 20.69 0.90 19.03
C LEU A 53 21.18 -0.56 18.92
N GLU A 54 22.16 -0.85 18.08
CA GLU A 54 22.80 -2.18 17.89
C GLU A 54 21.77 -3.32 17.75
N LEU A 55 20.70 -3.09 16.96
CA LEU A 55 19.57 -4.03 16.83
C LEU A 55 19.84 -5.20 15.88
N GLY A 56 20.97 -5.22 15.19
CA GLY A 56 21.29 -6.20 14.15
C GLY A 56 20.58 -5.91 12.82
N LEU A 57 20.55 -6.90 11.95
CA LEU A 57 19.92 -6.79 10.64
C LEU A 57 18.51 -7.39 10.66
N PHE A 58 17.64 -6.87 9.77
CA PHE A 58 16.24 -7.26 9.66
C PHE A 58 15.94 -7.90 8.31
N ASP A 59 15.21 -9.00 8.32
CA ASP A 59 14.65 -9.60 7.10
C ASP A 59 13.54 -8.74 6.50
N TYR A 60 12.82 -8.01 7.35
CA TYR A 60 11.76 -7.11 6.91
C TYR A 60 11.61 -5.89 7.82
N ILE A 61 11.50 -4.72 7.22
CA ILE A 61 11.24 -3.45 7.91
C ILE A 61 9.90 -2.89 7.43
N ASP A 62 9.00 -2.56 8.37
CA ASP A 62 7.73 -1.86 8.09
C ASP A 62 7.87 -0.40 8.56
N CYS A 63 7.95 0.52 7.60
CA CYS A 63 8.03 1.96 7.85
C CYS A 63 6.89 2.69 7.12
N CYS A 64 5.65 2.32 7.47
CA CYS A 64 4.45 2.89 6.91
C CYS A 64 3.95 4.06 7.73
N GLY A 65 3.76 5.23 7.10
CA GLY A 65 3.22 6.42 7.76
C GLY A 65 4.21 7.20 8.61
N VAL A 66 5.52 7.07 8.37
CA VAL A 66 6.58 7.65 9.22
C VAL A 66 7.47 8.62 8.46
N LEU A 67 8.01 8.22 7.31
CA LEU A 67 9.05 8.98 6.58
C LEU A 67 8.66 10.43 6.30
N HIS A 68 7.42 10.66 5.95
CA HIS A 68 6.90 11.99 5.60
C HIS A 68 6.77 12.95 6.79
N HIS A 69 6.94 12.45 8.02
CA HIS A 69 6.97 13.27 9.24
C HIS A 69 8.39 13.52 9.76
N LEU A 70 9.40 12.95 9.12
CA LEU A 70 10.78 13.08 9.60
C LEU A 70 11.46 14.37 9.08
N PRO A 71 12.35 14.96 9.85
CA PRO A 71 13.11 16.14 9.41
C PRO A 71 14.02 15.82 8.22
N ASP A 72 14.64 14.66 8.22
CA ASP A 72 15.54 14.16 7.17
C ASP A 72 15.15 12.74 6.72
N PRO A 73 14.23 12.62 5.76
CA PRO A 73 13.80 11.32 5.24
C PRO A 73 14.90 10.58 4.48
N ASP A 74 15.80 11.31 3.79
CA ASP A 74 16.87 10.71 3.00
C ASP A 74 17.87 9.98 3.89
N SER A 75 18.40 10.64 4.92
CA SER A 75 19.31 10.00 5.89
C SER A 75 18.64 8.87 6.66
N THR A 76 17.36 9.04 7.03
CA THR A 76 16.62 7.98 7.74
C THR A 76 16.44 6.76 6.84
N LEU A 77 16.07 6.95 5.58
CA LEU A 77 15.86 5.84 4.66
C LEU A 77 17.17 5.10 4.37
N SER A 78 18.28 5.82 4.26
CA SER A 78 19.62 5.23 4.14
C SER A 78 20.00 4.42 5.38
N ALA A 79 19.67 4.92 6.58
CA ALA A 79 19.90 4.17 7.82
C ALA A 79 19.06 2.89 7.88
N LEU A 80 17.79 2.93 7.46
CA LEU A 80 16.92 1.76 7.36
C LEU A 80 17.45 0.76 6.32
N GLU A 81 17.94 1.25 5.18
CA GLU A 81 18.55 0.39 4.15
C GLU A 81 19.75 -0.38 4.71
N ALA A 82 20.64 0.30 5.44
CA ALA A 82 21.80 -0.32 6.07
C ALA A 82 21.44 -1.42 7.09
N MET A 83 20.25 -1.38 7.66
CA MET A 83 19.74 -2.37 8.61
C MET A 83 19.08 -3.59 7.93
N LEU A 84 18.95 -3.62 6.62
CA LEU A 84 18.39 -4.80 5.94
C LEU A 84 19.40 -5.96 5.93
N ALA A 85 18.91 -7.16 6.22
CA ALA A 85 19.66 -8.39 5.98
C ALA A 85 19.87 -8.62 4.47
N PRO A 86 20.85 -9.43 4.05
CA PRO A 86 20.94 -9.88 2.66
C PRO A 86 19.62 -10.53 2.22
N GLY A 87 19.04 -10.04 1.13
CA GLY A 87 17.71 -10.50 0.64
C GLY A 87 16.51 -9.95 1.42
N GLY A 88 16.74 -9.10 2.42
CA GLY A 88 15.66 -8.44 3.16
C GLY A 88 14.96 -7.35 2.35
N GLY A 89 13.77 -6.97 2.79
CA GLY A 89 12.95 -5.93 2.15
C GLY A 89 12.24 -5.02 3.12
N MET A 90 11.65 -3.94 2.59
CA MET A 90 10.86 -2.99 3.40
C MET A 90 9.48 -2.77 2.80
N GLY A 91 8.48 -2.55 3.67
CA GLY A 91 7.22 -1.93 3.33
C GLY A 91 7.25 -0.46 3.70
N LEU A 92 7.00 0.39 2.73
CA LEU A 92 7.03 1.86 2.89
C LEU A 92 5.69 2.45 2.49
N MET A 93 5.19 3.42 3.26
CA MET A 93 4.07 4.25 2.87
C MET A 93 4.40 5.72 3.12
N VAL A 94 4.13 6.55 2.13
CA VAL A 94 4.23 8.01 2.22
C VAL A 94 2.93 8.67 1.76
N TYR A 95 2.69 9.89 2.21
CA TYR A 95 1.56 10.69 1.72
C TYR A 95 1.78 11.17 0.30
N ALA A 96 0.69 11.21 -0.48
CA ALA A 96 0.66 11.72 -1.85
C ALA A 96 -0.17 13.03 -1.93
N PRO A 97 0.23 14.00 -2.77
CA PRO A 97 -0.34 15.35 -2.72
C PRO A 97 -1.76 15.44 -3.26
N TYR A 98 -2.06 14.80 -4.39
CA TYR A 98 -3.31 15.07 -5.12
C TYR A 98 -4.53 14.49 -4.41
N GLY A 99 -4.47 13.25 -3.91
CA GLY A 99 -5.56 12.68 -3.11
C GLY A 99 -5.76 13.37 -1.75
N ARG A 100 -4.79 14.15 -1.30
CA ARG A 100 -4.85 14.99 -0.08
C ARG A 100 -5.17 16.46 -0.40
N THR A 101 -5.70 16.75 -1.59
CA THR A 101 -6.09 18.11 -1.99
C THR A 101 -7.02 18.73 -0.95
N GLY A 102 -6.67 19.94 -0.50
CA GLY A 102 -7.38 20.68 0.55
C GLY A 102 -6.78 20.53 1.96
N VAL A 103 -6.05 19.44 2.26
CA VAL A 103 -5.38 19.26 3.57
C VAL A 103 -4.35 20.36 3.77
N TYR A 104 -3.39 20.47 2.87
CA TYR A 104 -2.28 21.42 2.99
C TYR A 104 -2.75 22.87 3.00
N MET A 105 -3.82 23.21 2.27
CA MET A 105 -4.45 24.54 2.31
C MET A 105 -4.99 24.88 3.70
N VAL A 106 -5.62 23.91 4.38
CA VAL A 106 -6.14 24.11 5.74
C VAL A 106 -5.01 24.09 6.76
N GLN A 107 -3.97 23.25 6.57
CA GLN A 107 -2.76 23.27 7.41
C GLN A 107 -2.06 24.65 7.36
N ASP A 108 -1.90 25.24 6.17
CA ASP A 108 -1.30 26.57 5.99
C ASP A 108 -2.11 27.66 6.70
N ALA A 109 -3.44 27.65 6.55
CA ALA A 109 -4.32 28.55 7.25
C ALA A 109 -4.23 28.39 8.78
N LEU A 110 -4.22 27.15 9.26
CA LEU A 110 -4.04 26.83 10.68
C LEU A 110 -2.65 27.24 11.19
N GLY A 111 -1.60 27.07 10.39
CA GLY A 111 -0.24 27.52 10.73
C GLY A 111 -0.19 29.03 11.02
N SER A 112 -1.02 29.82 10.34
CA SER A 112 -1.14 31.26 10.57
C SER A 112 -2.04 31.61 11.76
N LEU A 113 -3.12 30.86 12.00
CA LEU A 113 -4.13 31.16 13.04
C LEU A 113 -3.85 30.51 14.39
N ALA A 114 -3.10 29.42 14.40
CA ALA A 114 -2.72 28.65 15.59
C ALA A 114 -1.27 28.14 15.42
N PRO A 115 -0.28 29.03 15.56
CA PRO A 115 1.11 28.70 15.32
C PRO A 115 1.62 27.61 16.26
N VAL A 116 2.74 26.98 15.92
CA VAL A 116 3.35 25.89 16.71
C VAL A 116 3.80 26.33 18.11
N THR A 117 3.86 27.63 18.37
CA THR A 117 4.13 28.21 19.69
C THR A 117 2.94 28.15 20.64
N ASP A 118 1.72 27.95 20.13
CA ASP A 118 0.52 27.78 20.93
C ASP A 118 0.48 26.37 21.55
N THR A 119 -0.30 26.22 22.62
CA THR A 119 -0.48 24.89 23.24
C THR A 119 -1.22 23.96 22.31
N PRO A 120 -0.96 22.63 22.38
CA PRO A 120 -1.68 21.64 21.57
C PRO A 120 -3.21 21.75 21.69
N GLU A 121 -3.72 22.06 22.90
CA GLU A 121 -5.15 22.22 23.18
C GLU A 121 -5.71 23.45 22.46
N ALA A 122 -5.01 24.58 22.50
CA ALA A 122 -5.43 25.81 21.81
C ALA A 122 -5.46 25.61 20.28
N ARG A 123 -4.43 24.96 19.75
CA ARG A 123 -4.34 24.60 18.32
C ARG A 123 -5.50 23.68 17.92
N LEU A 124 -5.81 22.68 18.74
CA LEU A 124 -6.90 21.74 18.49
C LEU A 124 -8.27 22.43 18.54
N ASP A 125 -8.50 23.35 19.49
CA ASP A 125 -9.73 24.14 19.54
C ASP A 125 -9.89 25.01 18.28
N MET A 126 -8.80 25.65 17.82
CA MET A 126 -8.82 26.42 16.59
C MET A 126 -9.14 25.54 15.37
N ALA A 127 -8.52 24.38 15.26
CA ALA A 127 -8.81 23.44 14.18
C ALA A 127 -10.28 23.01 14.18
N ARG A 128 -10.86 22.70 15.35
CA ARG A 128 -12.29 22.36 15.45
C ARG A 128 -13.21 23.51 15.04
N ARG A 129 -12.86 24.77 15.38
CA ARG A 129 -13.62 25.95 14.97
C ARG A 129 -13.60 26.12 13.46
N ILE A 130 -12.42 26.02 12.84
CA ILE A 130 -12.26 26.11 11.39
C ILE A 130 -13.06 25.00 10.71
N MET A 131 -12.94 23.75 11.15
CA MET A 131 -13.65 22.63 10.53
C MET A 131 -15.18 22.79 10.59
N ARG A 132 -15.73 23.37 11.68
CA ARG A 132 -17.16 23.65 11.78
C ARG A 132 -17.66 24.73 10.83
N THR A 133 -16.79 25.70 10.51
CA THR A 133 -17.14 26.89 9.72
C THR A 133 -16.57 26.85 8.30
N LEU A 134 -15.85 25.77 7.94
CA LEU A 134 -15.21 25.62 6.64
C LEU A 134 -16.25 25.79 5.51
N PRO A 135 -16.01 26.68 4.51
CA PRO A 135 -16.95 26.89 3.41
C PRO A 135 -17.21 25.61 2.61
N ALA A 136 -18.40 25.48 2.04
CA ALA A 136 -18.76 24.33 1.19
C ALA A 136 -17.85 24.21 -0.04
N THR A 137 -17.24 25.31 -0.48
CA THR A 137 -16.30 25.37 -1.61
C THR A 137 -14.88 24.93 -1.24
N ALA A 138 -14.58 24.71 0.04
CA ALA A 138 -13.26 24.26 0.47
C ALA A 138 -12.96 22.85 -0.06
N TRP A 139 -11.80 22.69 -0.69
CA TRP A 139 -11.35 21.42 -1.26
C TRP A 139 -11.34 20.28 -0.23
N LEU A 140 -10.91 20.55 1.02
CA LEU A 140 -10.94 19.55 2.09
C LEU A 140 -12.35 19.00 2.34
N ARG A 141 -13.37 19.88 2.28
CA ARG A 141 -14.78 19.49 2.50
C ARG A 141 -15.35 18.68 1.34
N GLN A 142 -14.83 18.88 0.12
CA GLN A 142 -15.26 18.18 -1.08
C GLN A 142 -14.49 16.87 -1.30
N ASN A 143 -13.38 16.67 -0.59
CA ASN A 143 -12.51 15.51 -0.77
C ASN A 143 -13.06 14.29 0.00
N GLY A 144 -13.49 13.26 -0.75
CA GLY A 144 -14.00 12.00 -0.19
C GLY A 144 -12.93 10.91 -0.02
N ASN A 145 -11.64 11.20 -0.27
CA ASN A 145 -10.59 10.17 -0.25
C ASN A 145 -10.09 9.82 1.15
N PHE A 146 -10.41 10.61 2.16
CA PHE A 146 -10.04 10.37 3.56
C PHE A 146 -11.07 10.98 4.51
N GLY A 147 -11.12 10.44 5.73
CA GLY A 147 -12.10 10.84 6.74
C GLY A 147 -11.55 10.89 8.17
N ASP A 148 -10.23 10.87 8.35
CA ASP A 148 -9.59 10.79 9.68
C ASP A 148 -10.00 11.96 10.58
N HIS A 149 -10.15 13.15 10.01
CA HIS A 149 -10.64 14.34 10.70
C HIS A 149 -12.13 14.28 11.09
N LEU A 150 -12.88 13.35 10.51
CA LEU A 150 -14.31 13.14 10.79
C LEU A 150 -14.52 12.00 11.81
N SER A 151 -13.78 10.90 11.68
CA SER A 151 -13.96 9.68 12.46
C SER A 151 -12.87 9.42 13.50
N GLY A 152 -11.68 10.01 13.35
CA GLY A 152 -10.52 9.79 14.21
C GLY A 152 -10.50 10.61 15.50
N GLY A 153 -11.55 11.41 15.78
CA GLY A 153 -11.60 12.29 16.95
C GLY A 153 -10.46 13.32 16.94
N ASP A 154 -10.06 13.75 18.14
CA ASP A 154 -9.01 14.76 18.32
C ASP A 154 -7.64 14.32 17.80
N ALA A 155 -7.32 13.05 17.97
CA ALA A 155 -6.06 12.49 17.49
C ALA A 155 -5.98 12.51 15.96
N GLY A 156 -7.04 12.09 15.27
CA GLY A 156 -7.10 12.12 13.81
C GLY A 156 -7.11 13.53 13.25
N LEU A 157 -7.82 14.47 13.92
CA LEU A 157 -7.82 15.87 13.55
C LEU A 157 -6.44 16.52 13.73
N TYR A 158 -5.77 16.21 14.84
CA TYR A 158 -4.43 16.72 15.12
C TYR A 158 -3.40 16.19 14.12
N ASP A 159 -3.42 14.89 13.88
CA ASP A 159 -2.50 14.24 12.94
C ASP A 159 -2.67 14.78 11.51
N LEU A 160 -3.92 14.91 11.06
CA LEU A 160 -4.21 15.37 9.70
C LEU A 160 -3.89 16.86 9.48
N LEU A 161 -4.18 17.74 10.46
CA LEU A 161 -4.20 19.19 10.22
C LEU A 161 -3.18 19.98 11.04
N LEU A 162 -2.63 19.43 12.11
CA LEU A 162 -1.79 20.15 13.04
C LEU A 162 -0.39 19.56 13.19
N ASN A 163 -0.10 18.47 12.48
CA ASN A 163 1.25 17.90 12.47
C ASN A 163 2.22 18.96 11.88
N PRO A 164 3.25 19.38 12.64
CA PRO A 164 4.15 20.44 12.19
C PRO A 164 5.09 19.99 11.05
N ARG A 165 5.13 18.69 10.76
CA ARG A 165 5.97 18.11 9.72
C ARG A 165 5.13 17.10 8.94
N ASP A 166 4.47 17.60 7.93
CA ASP A 166 3.72 16.78 6.99
C ASP A 166 4.20 17.09 5.57
N ARG A 167 4.79 16.11 4.92
CA ARG A 167 5.37 16.23 3.58
C ARG A 167 4.71 15.18 2.68
N SER A 168 4.25 15.62 1.51
CA SER A 168 3.78 14.69 0.49
C SER A 168 4.82 14.45 -0.60
N TYR A 169 4.70 13.32 -1.26
CA TYR A 169 5.54 12.93 -2.39
C TYR A 169 4.65 12.56 -3.56
N THR A 170 4.90 13.13 -4.74
CA THR A 170 4.39 12.54 -5.98
C THR A 170 5.05 11.19 -6.21
N ILE A 171 4.47 10.35 -7.05
CA ILE A 171 5.09 9.06 -7.35
C ILE A 171 6.52 9.23 -7.87
N THR A 172 6.78 10.24 -8.70
CA THR A 172 8.12 10.57 -9.21
C THR A 172 9.08 10.95 -8.09
N ALA A 173 8.63 11.80 -7.14
CA ALA A 173 9.45 12.21 -6.00
C ALA A 173 9.72 11.04 -5.04
N PHE A 174 8.75 10.15 -4.86
CA PHE A 174 8.92 8.95 -4.05
C PHE A 174 9.94 7.98 -4.68
N MET A 175 9.84 7.72 -5.98
CA MET A 175 10.82 6.89 -6.69
C MET A 175 12.23 7.48 -6.64
N ALA A 176 12.36 8.81 -6.75
CA ALA A 176 13.64 9.50 -6.59
C ALA A 176 14.21 9.37 -5.17
N LEU A 177 13.38 9.45 -4.14
CA LEU A 177 13.77 9.22 -2.74
C LEU A 177 14.33 7.80 -2.55
N LEU A 178 13.62 6.77 -3.06
CA LEU A 178 14.08 5.38 -3.00
C LEU A 178 15.44 5.20 -3.69
N SER A 179 15.56 5.75 -4.89
CA SER A 179 16.80 5.63 -5.68
C SER A 179 18.01 6.26 -5.00
N ARG A 180 17.83 7.42 -4.32
CA ARG A 180 18.93 8.07 -3.56
C ARG A 180 19.38 7.22 -2.37
N ALA A 181 18.45 6.48 -1.76
CA ALA A 181 18.76 5.55 -0.67
C ALA A 181 19.26 4.18 -1.14
N GLY A 182 19.54 3.99 -2.43
CA GLY A 182 20.00 2.69 -2.95
C GLY A 182 18.93 1.60 -2.97
N LEU A 183 17.65 1.99 -2.99
CA LEU A 183 16.49 1.09 -2.99
C LEU A 183 15.79 1.08 -4.35
N GLU A 184 15.11 -0.02 -4.65
CA GLU A 184 14.20 -0.13 -5.80
C GLU A 184 12.89 -0.80 -5.39
N PRO A 185 11.76 -0.40 -5.98
CA PRO A 185 10.47 -1.04 -5.71
C PRO A 185 10.40 -2.41 -6.39
N THR A 186 9.94 -3.42 -5.65
CA THR A 186 9.52 -4.71 -6.21
C THR A 186 8.04 -4.70 -6.57
N CYS A 187 7.24 -3.93 -5.83
CA CYS A 187 5.82 -3.80 -6.06
C CYS A 187 5.31 -2.47 -5.49
N LEU A 188 4.50 -1.77 -6.27
CA LEU A 188 3.60 -0.74 -5.74
C LEU A 188 2.30 -1.41 -5.30
N MET A 189 1.69 -0.93 -4.23
CA MET A 189 0.40 -1.45 -3.79
C MET A 189 -0.67 -1.07 -4.80
N GLU A 190 -1.43 -2.07 -5.28
CA GLU A 190 -2.35 -1.94 -6.40
C GLU A 190 -1.66 -1.36 -7.65
N PRO A 191 -0.71 -2.10 -8.28
CA PRO A 191 0.04 -1.60 -9.44
C PRO A 191 -0.85 -1.05 -10.56
N ALA A 192 -2.04 -1.63 -10.75
CA ALA A 192 -3.03 -1.19 -11.73
C ALA A 192 -3.46 0.28 -11.53
N ARG A 193 -3.42 0.79 -10.30
CA ARG A 193 -3.75 2.19 -9.98
C ARG A 193 -2.86 3.18 -10.73
N TYR A 194 -1.62 2.78 -11.01
CA TYR A 194 -0.61 3.58 -11.71
C TYR A 194 -0.63 3.39 -13.22
N ASN A 195 -1.62 2.66 -13.76
CA ASN A 195 -1.80 2.46 -15.20
C ASN A 195 -2.94 3.35 -15.74
N PRO A 196 -2.64 4.49 -16.38
CA PRO A 196 -3.65 5.41 -16.86
C PRO A 196 -4.53 4.81 -18.00
N ALA A 197 -4.05 3.77 -18.69
CA ALA A 197 -4.82 3.11 -19.74
C ALA A 197 -6.08 2.41 -19.21
N LEU A 198 -6.18 2.14 -17.92
CA LEU A 198 -7.37 1.51 -17.31
C LEU A 198 -8.59 2.45 -17.27
N PHE A 199 -8.37 3.75 -17.17
CA PHE A 199 -9.45 4.75 -17.07
C PHE A 199 -9.49 5.75 -18.22
N LEU A 200 -8.57 5.64 -19.20
CA LEU A 200 -8.57 6.41 -20.45
C LEU A 200 -8.95 5.50 -21.61
N PRO A 201 -10.22 5.52 -22.03
CA PRO A 201 -10.71 4.58 -23.05
C PRO A 201 -10.29 4.95 -24.49
N ASP A 202 -9.85 6.19 -24.75
CA ASP A 202 -9.50 6.67 -26.08
C ASP A 202 -8.27 5.92 -26.64
N PRO A 203 -8.39 5.22 -27.79
CA PRO A 203 -7.30 4.45 -28.39
C PRO A 203 -6.07 5.30 -28.74
N LYS A 204 -6.26 6.58 -29.14
CA LYS A 204 -5.15 7.48 -29.49
C LYS A 204 -4.36 7.87 -28.24
N LEU A 205 -5.06 8.12 -27.13
CA LEU A 205 -4.39 8.39 -25.85
C LEU A 205 -3.63 7.16 -25.36
N ARG A 206 -4.24 5.96 -25.44
CA ARG A 206 -3.57 4.71 -25.07
C ARG A 206 -2.31 4.44 -25.89
N ALA A 207 -2.35 4.70 -27.21
CA ALA A 207 -1.18 4.56 -28.06
C ALA A 207 -0.04 5.48 -27.60
N LYS A 208 -0.34 6.75 -27.30
CA LYS A 208 0.66 7.70 -26.79
C LYS A 208 1.18 7.29 -25.40
N LEU A 209 0.32 6.82 -24.50
CA LEU A 209 0.74 6.36 -23.17
C LEU A 209 1.71 5.18 -23.29
N ALA A 210 1.48 4.25 -24.21
CA ALA A 210 2.34 3.09 -24.41
C ALA A 210 3.77 3.44 -24.86
N GLU A 211 3.99 4.64 -25.40
CA GLU A 211 5.32 5.15 -25.80
C GLU A 211 6.10 5.73 -24.61
N LEU A 212 5.44 6.03 -23.49
CA LEU A 212 6.04 6.68 -22.34
C LEU A 212 6.69 5.64 -21.38
N PRO A 213 7.76 6.02 -20.69
CA PRO A 213 8.32 5.22 -19.62
C PRO A 213 7.30 4.91 -18.51
N PRO A 214 7.38 3.75 -17.85
CA PRO A 214 6.41 3.36 -16.80
C PRO A 214 6.23 4.40 -15.68
N LEU A 215 7.30 5.08 -15.28
CA LEU A 215 7.22 6.10 -14.24
C LEU A 215 6.45 7.36 -14.70
N GLU A 216 6.58 7.73 -15.96
CA GLU A 216 5.81 8.84 -16.54
C GLU A 216 4.33 8.46 -16.66
N GLN A 217 4.02 7.22 -17.06
CA GLN A 217 2.65 6.72 -17.05
C GLN A 217 2.04 6.76 -15.63
N ALA A 218 2.82 6.35 -14.62
CA ALA A 218 2.39 6.39 -13.23
C ALA A 218 2.12 7.84 -12.74
N ALA A 219 2.96 8.81 -13.13
CA ALA A 219 2.75 10.21 -12.82
C ALA A 219 1.47 10.76 -13.47
N ILE A 220 1.23 10.44 -14.74
CA ILE A 220 -0.02 10.80 -15.45
C ILE A 220 -1.23 10.18 -14.75
N ALA A 221 -1.14 8.92 -14.32
CA ALA A 221 -2.22 8.28 -13.58
C ALA A 221 -2.52 9.01 -12.27
N GLU A 222 -1.50 9.36 -11.50
CA GLU A 222 -1.63 10.11 -10.25
C GLU A 222 -2.29 11.48 -10.48
N GLU A 223 -1.81 12.23 -11.47
CA GLU A 223 -2.29 13.57 -11.80
C GLU A 223 -3.74 13.58 -12.29
N LEU A 224 -4.08 12.67 -13.19
CA LEU A 224 -5.42 12.64 -13.80
C LEU A 224 -6.48 12.06 -12.86
N THR A 225 -6.15 11.11 -12.00
CA THR A 225 -7.11 10.57 -11.04
C THR A 225 -7.33 11.49 -9.85
N GLY A 226 -6.29 12.19 -9.40
CA GLY A 226 -6.35 13.13 -8.27
C GLY A 226 -6.78 12.48 -6.94
N ASN A 227 -6.83 11.16 -6.85
CA ASN A 227 -7.40 10.43 -5.71
C ASN A 227 -6.39 9.59 -4.91
N MET A 228 -5.12 9.62 -5.30
CA MET A 228 -4.05 8.93 -4.57
C MET A 228 -3.65 9.76 -3.35
N ALA A 229 -4.09 9.34 -2.17
CA ALA A 229 -3.74 9.98 -0.90
C ALA A 229 -2.42 9.47 -0.31
N THR A 230 -1.99 8.29 -0.74
CA THR A 230 -0.75 7.63 -0.30
C THR A 230 -0.11 6.87 -1.44
N HIS A 231 1.23 6.75 -1.40
CA HIS A 231 1.97 5.77 -2.16
C HIS A 231 2.48 4.69 -1.20
N VAL A 232 2.26 3.45 -1.55
CA VAL A 232 2.74 2.28 -0.80
C VAL A 232 3.60 1.42 -1.71
N ALA A 233 4.81 1.08 -1.26
CA ALA A 233 5.73 0.24 -2.01
C ALA A 233 6.35 -0.82 -1.12
N TYR A 234 6.58 -2.00 -1.68
CA TYR A 234 7.56 -2.95 -1.17
C TYR A 234 8.86 -2.72 -1.92
N VAL A 235 9.96 -2.60 -1.20
CA VAL A 235 11.26 -2.22 -1.74
C VAL A 235 12.35 -3.15 -1.24
N VAL A 236 13.39 -3.29 -2.03
CA VAL A 236 14.62 -4.02 -1.69
C VAL A 236 15.82 -3.16 -2.05
N ARG A 237 17.03 -3.62 -1.69
CA ARG A 237 18.26 -3.01 -2.20
C ARG A 237 18.30 -3.07 -3.73
N LYS A 238 18.80 -2.03 -4.34
CA LYS A 238 18.97 -1.97 -5.79
C LYS A 238 19.79 -3.16 -6.30
N GLY A 239 19.25 -3.86 -7.29
CA GLY A 239 19.84 -5.08 -7.84
C GLY A 239 19.55 -6.36 -7.06
N ALA A 240 18.75 -6.27 -5.98
CA ALA A 240 18.34 -7.42 -5.17
C ALA A 240 16.87 -7.83 -5.37
N ALA A 241 16.19 -7.26 -6.38
CA ALA A 241 14.81 -7.62 -6.65
C ALA A 241 14.68 -9.13 -6.92
N PRO A 242 13.78 -9.83 -6.21
CA PRO A 242 13.54 -11.24 -6.47
C PRO A 242 12.97 -11.43 -7.87
N THR A 243 13.30 -12.58 -8.48
CA THR A 243 12.65 -12.96 -9.75
C THR A 243 11.16 -13.11 -9.51
N ARG A 244 10.35 -12.45 -10.35
CA ARG A 244 8.89 -12.61 -10.29
C ARG A 244 8.55 -14.08 -10.59
N PRO A 245 7.71 -14.74 -9.75
CA PRO A 245 7.26 -16.09 -10.03
C PRO A 245 6.58 -16.19 -11.40
N ASP A 246 6.87 -17.23 -12.17
CA ASP A 246 6.14 -17.50 -13.42
C ASP A 246 4.72 -17.95 -13.06
N PRO A 247 3.66 -17.26 -13.50
CA PRO A 247 2.28 -17.69 -13.26
C PRO A 247 1.96 -19.07 -13.87
N LEU A 248 2.78 -19.53 -14.80
CA LEU A 248 2.66 -20.86 -15.41
C LEU A 248 3.57 -21.92 -14.79
N ASP A 249 4.20 -21.63 -13.67
CA ASP A 249 4.80 -22.67 -12.83
C ASP A 249 3.68 -23.47 -12.16
N TYR A 250 3.44 -24.68 -12.66
CA TYR A 250 2.35 -25.55 -12.21
C TYR A 250 2.50 -26.06 -10.77
N ALA A 251 3.68 -25.97 -10.19
CA ALA A 251 3.90 -26.28 -8.78
C ALA A 251 3.53 -25.13 -7.83
N SER A 252 3.46 -23.90 -8.34
CA SER A 252 3.09 -22.73 -7.54
C SER A 252 1.65 -22.78 -7.05
N ILE A 253 1.41 -22.22 -5.86
CA ILE A 253 0.09 -22.20 -5.21
C ILE A 253 -0.47 -20.77 -5.24
N PRO A 254 -1.57 -20.52 -5.96
CA PRO A 254 -2.22 -19.22 -5.97
C PRO A 254 -2.97 -18.97 -4.66
N ILE A 255 -2.82 -17.75 -4.14
CA ILE A 255 -3.41 -17.31 -2.88
C ILE A 255 -4.24 -16.05 -3.15
N MET A 256 -5.53 -16.12 -2.81
CA MET A 256 -6.39 -14.94 -2.82
C MET A 256 -6.06 -14.00 -1.65
N ARG A 257 -6.07 -12.71 -1.92
CA ARG A 257 -5.92 -11.66 -0.89
C ARG A 257 -7.24 -10.95 -0.67
N GLU A 258 -7.49 -10.58 0.58
CA GLU A 258 -8.62 -9.77 1.05
C GLU A 258 -10.00 -10.40 0.85
N ILE A 259 -10.27 -11.01 -0.29
CA ILE A 259 -11.55 -11.62 -0.62
C ILE A 259 -11.35 -13.03 -1.18
N PRO A 260 -12.12 -14.04 -0.72
CA PRO A 260 -12.09 -15.38 -1.30
C PRO A 260 -12.46 -15.37 -2.79
N GLY A 261 -11.86 -16.28 -3.57
CA GLY A 261 -12.12 -16.38 -5.01
C GLY A 261 -13.60 -16.61 -5.35
N VAL A 262 -14.31 -17.38 -4.52
CA VAL A 262 -15.78 -17.57 -4.65
C VAL A 262 -16.54 -16.24 -4.60
N GLU A 263 -16.17 -15.37 -3.65
CA GLU A 263 -16.85 -14.08 -3.49
C GLU A 263 -16.46 -13.09 -4.61
N LEU A 264 -15.21 -13.13 -5.05
CA LEU A 264 -14.77 -12.33 -6.19
C LEU A 264 -15.49 -12.73 -7.49
N ALA A 265 -15.68 -14.04 -7.72
CA ALA A 265 -16.43 -14.56 -8.87
C ALA A 265 -17.90 -14.07 -8.90
N LYS A 266 -18.53 -13.93 -7.73
CA LYS A 266 -19.90 -13.39 -7.62
C LYS A 266 -19.99 -11.90 -7.96
N GLN A 267 -18.91 -11.14 -7.77
CA GLN A 267 -18.88 -9.71 -8.09
C GLN A 267 -18.70 -9.44 -9.59
N MET A 268 -18.27 -10.42 -10.36
CA MET A 268 -18.14 -10.27 -11.81
C MET A 268 -19.50 -10.05 -12.47
N ARG A 269 -19.60 -9.04 -13.34
CA ARG A 269 -20.80 -8.71 -14.10
C ARG A 269 -21.02 -9.69 -15.27
N PRO A 270 -22.23 -9.75 -15.84
CA PRO A 270 -22.51 -10.61 -17.00
C PRO A 270 -21.61 -10.35 -18.23
N ASP A 271 -21.11 -9.11 -18.39
CA ASP A 271 -20.17 -8.70 -19.44
C ASP A 271 -18.71 -9.10 -19.16
N ASN A 272 -18.46 -9.93 -18.12
CA ASN A 272 -17.16 -10.36 -17.65
C ASN A 272 -16.26 -9.24 -17.12
N THR A 273 -16.84 -8.12 -16.70
CA THR A 273 -16.09 -7.10 -15.98
C THR A 273 -16.21 -7.28 -14.48
N LEU A 274 -15.12 -6.96 -13.78
CA LEU A 274 -15.07 -6.85 -12.32
C LEU A 274 -15.07 -5.36 -11.96
N PRO A 275 -16.10 -4.84 -11.26
CA PRO A 275 -16.05 -3.46 -10.76
C PRO A 275 -15.00 -3.37 -9.65
N PHE A 276 -13.99 -2.55 -9.87
CA PHE A 276 -12.89 -2.37 -8.93
C PHE A 276 -12.80 -0.90 -8.51
N ALA A 277 -12.69 -0.65 -7.21
CA ALA A 277 -12.61 0.69 -6.66
C ALA A 277 -11.16 1.00 -6.22
N PHE A 278 -10.56 1.99 -6.85
CA PHE A 278 -9.34 2.62 -6.38
C PHE A 278 -9.71 3.89 -5.57
N GLY A 279 -9.98 3.73 -4.28
CA GLY A 279 -10.57 4.80 -3.49
C GLY A 279 -11.94 5.22 -4.04
N THR A 280 -12.08 6.47 -4.47
CA THR A 280 -13.32 7.02 -5.07
C THR A 280 -13.47 6.73 -6.57
N LEU A 281 -12.44 6.23 -7.24
CA LEU A 281 -12.48 5.90 -8.67
C LEU A 281 -12.94 4.46 -8.87
N LEU A 282 -14.07 4.26 -9.53
CA LEU A 282 -14.58 2.95 -9.92
C LEU A 282 -14.23 2.65 -11.38
N VAL A 283 -13.51 1.53 -11.60
CA VAL A 283 -13.05 1.09 -12.93
C VAL A 283 -13.60 -0.30 -13.21
N PRO A 284 -14.23 -0.54 -14.38
CA PRO A 284 -14.59 -1.89 -14.83
C PRO A 284 -13.34 -2.59 -15.38
N ILE A 285 -12.90 -3.65 -14.71
CA ILE A 285 -11.76 -4.47 -15.10
C ILE A 285 -12.24 -5.66 -15.92
N ALA A 286 -11.87 -5.73 -17.18
CA ALA A 286 -12.21 -6.87 -18.04
C ALA A 286 -11.36 -8.10 -17.67
N LEU A 287 -11.99 -9.26 -17.61
CA LEU A 287 -11.37 -10.55 -17.32
C LEU A 287 -11.88 -11.59 -18.31
N PRO A 288 -11.07 -12.61 -18.66
CA PRO A 288 -11.55 -13.71 -19.49
C PRO A 288 -12.76 -14.41 -18.86
N PRO A 289 -13.80 -14.79 -19.65
CA PRO A 289 -15.02 -15.41 -19.08
C PRO A 289 -14.76 -16.66 -18.25
N GLN A 290 -13.75 -17.45 -18.62
CA GLN A 290 -13.40 -18.71 -17.96
C GLN A 290 -12.87 -18.52 -16.54
N ILE A 291 -12.36 -17.33 -16.20
CA ILE A 291 -11.82 -17.05 -14.86
C ILE A 291 -12.90 -17.22 -13.78
N ARG A 292 -14.17 -17.00 -14.13
CA ARG A 292 -15.31 -17.21 -13.23
C ARG A 292 -15.39 -18.64 -12.70
N GLY A 293 -14.92 -19.62 -13.49
CA GLY A 293 -14.83 -21.02 -13.09
C GLY A 293 -13.55 -21.38 -12.34
N ILE A 294 -12.48 -20.55 -12.47
CA ILE A 294 -11.17 -20.75 -11.82
C ILE A 294 -11.16 -20.16 -10.43
N LEU A 295 -11.66 -18.92 -10.27
CA LEU A 295 -11.62 -18.18 -9.00
C LEU A 295 -12.10 -19.01 -7.79
N PRO A 296 -13.24 -19.75 -7.86
CA PRO A 296 -13.71 -20.58 -6.75
C PRO A 296 -12.79 -21.74 -6.37
N LEU A 297 -11.85 -22.11 -7.24
CA LEU A 297 -10.90 -23.19 -7.00
C LEU A 297 -9.63 -22.71 -6.27
N ILE A 298 -9.40 -21.41 -6.22
CA ILE A 298 -8.23 -20.82 -5.54
C ILE A 298 -8.52 -20.79 -4.03
N ASP A 299 -8.01 -21.79 -3.31
CA ASP A 299 -8.19 -21.99 -1.87
C ASP A 299 -6.91 -21.77 -1.05
N GLY A 300 -5.77 -21.51 -1.74
CA GLY A 300 -4.47 -21.38 -1.10
C GLY A 300 -3.77 -22.70 -0.81
N GLU A 301 -4.31 -23.82 -1.29
CA GLU A 301 -3.75 -25.17 -1.16
C GLU A 301 -3.48 -25.80 -2.52
N ARG A 302 -4.42 -25.66 -3.45
CA ARG A 302 -4.30 -26.16 -4.82
C ARG A 302 -3.21 -25.45 -5.59
N THR A 303 -2.43 -26.22 -6.32
CA THR A 303 -1.42 -25.72 -7.25
C THR A 303 -2.07 -25.21 -8.53
N VAL A 304 -1.32 -24.46 -9.33
CA VAL A 304 -1.75 -24.06 -10.69
C VAL A 304 -2.02 -25.30 -11.54
N GLY A 305 -1.24 -26.38 -11.36
CA GLY A 305 -1.48 -27.67 -12.02
C GLY A 305 -2.83 -28.30 -11.66
N ASP A 306 -3.22 -28.25 -10.37
CA ASP A 306 -4.53 -28.77 -9.93
C ASP A 306 -5.68 -27.95 -10.55
N LEU A 307 -5.50 -26.62 -10.70
CA LEU A 307 -6.46 -25.76 -11.38
C LEU A 307 -6.61 -26.14 -12.86
N ALA A 308 -5.48 -26.39 -13.55
CA ALA A 308 -5.47 -26.83 -14.94
C ALA A 308 -6.23 -28.15 -15.11
N GLN A 309 -5.92 -29.15 -14.28
CA GLN A 309 -6.58 -30.45 -14.31
C GLN A 309 -8.09 -30.35 -14.03
N ALA A 310 -8.48 -29.51 -13.06
CA ALA A 310 -9.90 -29.29 -12.76
C ALA A 310 -10.67 -28.65 -13.92
N LEU A 311 -10.02 -27.84 -14.75
CA LEU A 311 -10.65 -27.25 -15.93
C LEU A 311 -10.64 -28.18 -17.12
N GLU A 312 -9.64 -29.02 -17.27
CA GLU A 312 -9.57 -30.04 -18.32
C GLU A 312 -10.78 -31.00 -18.21
N THR A 313 -11.15 -31.41 -16.99
CA THR A 313 -12.35 -32.22 -16.75
C THR A 313 -13.66 -31.54 -17.14
N ARG A 314 -13.62 -30.20 -17.30
CA ARG A 314 -14.75 -29.36 -17.77
C ARG A 314 -14.65 -28.98 -19.25
N GLY A 315 -13.73 -29.60 -20.00
CA GLY A 315 -13.55 -29.39 -21.44
C GLY A 315 -12.69 -28.16 -21.81
N VAL A 316 -11.95 -27.58 -20.87
CA VAL A 316 -10.99 -26.49 -21.15
C VAL A 316 -9.60 -27.11 -21.33
N GLY A 317 -9.13 -27.20 -22.57
CA GLY A 317 -7.81 -27.75 -22.85
C GLY A 317 -6.65 -26.90 -22.29
N GLU A 318 -5.49 -27.54 -22.13
CA GLU A 318 -4.32 -26.95 -21.47
C GLU A 318 -3.89 -25.59 -22.07
N GLU A 319 -3.78 -25.48 -23.39
CA GLU A 319 -3.37 -24.25 -24.05
C GLU A 319 -4.32 -23.08 -23.74
N LYS A 320 -5.63 -23.36 -23.75
CA LYS A 320 -6.64 -22.36 -23.38
C LYS A 320 -6.55 -21.99 -21.90
N PHE A 321 -6.30 -22.97 -21.01
CA PHE A 321 -6.05 -22.69 -19.59
C PHE A 321 -4.84 -21.77 -19.42
N ARG A 322 -3.71 -22.07 -20.02
CA ARG A 322 -2.47 -21.26 -19.92
C ARG A 322 -2.70 -19.82 -20.34
N GLN A 323 -3.41 -19.60 -21.46
CA GLN A 323 -3.75 -18.26 -21.93
C GLN A 323 -4.63 -17.51 -20.91
N VAL A 324 -5.75 -18.14 -20.51
CA VAL A 324 -6.74 -17.55 -19.59
C VAL A 324 -6.12 -17.28 -18.23
N TRP A 325 -5.37 -18.24 -17.72
CA TRP A 325 -4.75 -18.11 -16.40
C TRP A 325 -3.70 -16.99 -16.36
N ARG A 326 -2.79 -16.93 -17.34
CA ARG A 326 -1.76 -15.88 -17.40
C ARG A 326 -2.41 -14.49 -17.45
N GLU A 327 -3.34 -14.26 -18.37
CA GLU A 327 -4.04 -12.98 -18.53
C GLU A 327 -4.79 -12.59 -17.24
N SER A 328 -5.48 -13.54 -16.65
CA SER A 328 -6.24 -13.32 -15.43
C SER A 328 -5.33 -13.08 -14.22
N PHE A 329 -4.26 -13.86 -14.09
CA PHE A 329 -3.29 -13.71 -13.02
C PHE A 329 -2.62 -12.33 -13.07
N ASP A 330 -2.10 -11.93 -14.24
CA ASP A 330 -1.46 -10.62 -14.41
C ASP A 330 -2.41 -9.46 -14.04
N THR A 331 -3.68 -9.58 -14.44
CA THR A 331 -4.70 -8.60 -14.10
C THR A 331 -4.98 -8.59 -12.59
N LEU A 332 -5.26 -9.75 -11.99
CA LEU A 332 -5.62 -9.86 -10.57
C LEU A 332 -4.43 -9.54 -9.64
N GLU A 333 -3.21 -9.87 -10.04
CA GLU A 333 -1.99 -9.49 -9.32
C GLU A 333 -1.81 -7.97 -9.34
N SER A 334 -2.04 -7.33 -10.50
CA SER A 334 -1.99 -5.87 -10.62
C SER A 334 -3.01 -5.14 -9.74
N LEU A 335 -4.12 -5.82 -9.41
CA LEU A 335 -5.14 -5.38 -8.45
C LEU A 335 -4.86 -5.81 -7.01
N ASN A 336 -3.74 -6.48 -6.76
CA ASN A 336 -3.38 -7.02 -5.45
C ASN A 336 -4.39 -8.07 -4.92
N ARG A 337 -5.06 -8.83 -5.81
CA ARG A 337 -6.09 -9.81 -5.45
C ARG A 337 -5.57 -11.25 -5.43
N VAL A 338 -4.52 -11.55 -6.18
CA VAL A 338 -3.90 -12.87 -6.18
C VAL A 338 -2.40 -12.76 -6.08
N LEU A 339 -1.78 -13.68 -5.39
CA LEU A 339 -0.32 -13.87 -5.32
C LEU A 339 0.01 -15.33 -5.57
N LEU A 340 1.28 -15.62 -5.91
CA LEU A 340 1.80 -16.98 -5.96
C LEU A 340 2.69 -17.24 -4.75
N ARG A 341 2.56 -18.43 -4.20
CA ARG A 341 3.47 -18.99 -3.21
C ARG A 341 4.22 -20.15 -3.84
N SER A 342 5.53 -20.18 -3.73
CA SER A 342 6.31 -21.36 -4.09
C SER A 342 5.90 -22.56 -3.23
N PRO A 343 5.95 -23.79 -3.76
CA PRO A 343 5.78 -24.98 -2.93
C PRO A 343 6.85 -24.96 -1.81
N ALA A 344 6.48 -25.51 -0.66
CA ALA A 344 7.34 -25.58 0.52
C ALA A 344 8.49 -26.56 0.31
#